data_cb793e751e800a85105df386d802ed1d
#
_entry.id   cb793e751e800a85105df386d802ed1d
#
_cell.length_a   1.000
_cell.length_b   1.000
_cell.length_c   1.000
_cell.angle_alpha   90.00
_cell.angle_beta   90.00
_cell.angle_gamma   90.00
#
_symmetry.space_group_name_H-M   'P 1'
#
loop_
_entity.id
_entity.type
_entity.pdbx_description
1 polymer ?
#
loop_
_entity_poly.entity_id
_entity_poly.type
_entity_poly.pdbx_seq_one_letter_code
_entity_poly.pdbx_strand_id
1 'polypeptide(L)'
;MGKIGIITLNGYFNYGNRLQNYALEQVLRSIGFKVETIIVDNKNLDVPINRKKFLDKIKGKKGKDLIFFSKNKIKKYLYNQNHLNLQREEIFKEFSLKYLSETDFTISEKNIPQDLLNRYDYFITGSDQVWNPNYTSGSSIYFLTFAPKNKRISYAASFGVSEIPEEYIDNYKKWLSEMPHLSVREEAGAKIVKDLTGREATVSLDPTMLLTKEQWLSISQVPSHKPIKGYLLTYFLGNIPKERENLLKDIAKRNDLEIVNLARVKEKIPYLTGPSEFIDYIDSASVFCTDSFHGAAFSILLETPFIVFERIDNSPSMNSRIETLLTKFKLESRLVQNIKSNEQIFEIDYSHVPSILQKERDSSINYLKNALNID
;
A
#
# COMPACT_ATOMS: atom_id res chain seq x y z
N MET A 1 28.02 11.37 -7.07
CA MET A 1 26.93 10.64 -6.45
C MET A 1 25.63 11.20 -7.01
N GLY A 2 24.90 10.42 -7.78
CA GLY A 2 23.69 10.87 -8.47
C GLY A 2 22.54 11.14 -7.49
N LYS A 3 21.55 11.94 -7.94
CA LYS A 3 20.36 12.27 -7.16
C LYS A 3 19.08 11.78 -7.87
N ILE A 4 18.21 11.10 -7.15
CA ILE A 4 16.96 10.52 -7.65
C ILE A 4 15.76 11.22 -7.02
N GLY A 5 14.77 11.59 -7.84
CA GLY A 5 13.46 12.03 -7.41
C GLY A 5 12.45 10.88 -7.50
N ILE A 6 11.82 10.50 -6.40
CA ILE A 6 10.76 9.48 -6.37
C ILE A 6 9.40 10.16 -6.51
N ILE A 7 8.57 9.66 -7.41
CA ILE A 7 7.14 10.01 -7.57
C ILE A 7 6.31 8.81 -7.14
N THR A 8 5.61 8.94 -6.01
CA THR A 8 4.72 7.89 -5.50
C THR A 8 3.47 8.49 -4.87
N LEU A 9 2.55 7.65 -4.36
CA LEU A 9 1.38 8.12 -3.64
C LEU A 9 1.79 8.65 -2.26
N ASN A 10 1.46 9.90 -1.96
CA ASN A 10 1.90 10.60 -0.74
C ASN A 10 0.84 10.65 0.37
N GLY A 11 -0.18 9.77 0.34
CA GLY A 11 -1.25 9.80 1.35
C GLY A 11 -0.77 9.46 2.76
N TYR A 12 -1.18 10.28 3.74
CA TYR A 12 -0.83 10.12 5.17
C TYR A 12 -1.85 9.28 5.96
N PHE A 13 -2.48 8.30 5.32
CA PHE A 13 -3.49 7.45 5.95
C PHE A 13 -3.25 5.96 5.76
N ASN A 14 -2.39 5.59 4.82
CA ASN A 14 -2.14 4.21 4.43
C ASN A 14 -0.73 3.80 4.81
N TYR A 15 -0.61 2.76 5.64
CA TYR A 15 0.68 2.22 6.07
C TYR A 15 1.57 1.85 4.88
N GLY A 16 1.00 1.15 3.89
CA GLY A 16 1.73 0.72 2.71
C GLY A 16 2.36 1.87 1.93
N ASN A 17 1.65 3.00 1.76
CA ASN A 17 2.21 4.17 1.07
C ASN A 17 3.50 4.67 1.73
N ARG A 18 3.52 4.77 3.06
CA ARG A 18 4.70 5.29 3.76
C ARG A 18 5.83 4.28 3.81
N LEU A 19 5.49 3.01 4.12
CA LEU A 19 6.48 1.96 4.29
C LEU A 19 7.15 1.56 2.96
N GLN A 20 6.39 1.47 1.85
CA GLN A 20 6.99 1.21 0.55
C GLN A 20 7.90 2.36 0.07
N ASN A 21 7.51 3.62 0.36
CA ASN A 21 8.34 4.77 0.02
C ASN A 21 9.64 4.77 0.83
N TYR A 22 9.55 4.54 2.15
CA TYR A 22 10.72 4.36 3.00
C TYR A 22 11.66 3.29 2.46
N ALA A 23 11.11 2.12 2.16
CA ALA A 23 11.90 1.01 1.64
C ALA A 23 12.62 1.36 0.33
N LEU A 24 11.93 1.99 -0.62
CA LEU A 24 12.53 2.39 -1.89
C LEU A 24 13.64 3.42 -1.68
N GLU A 25 13.45 4.42 -0.80
CA GLU A 25 14.52 5.36 -0.46
C GLU A 25 15.75 4.65 0.14
N GLN A 26 15.54 3.70 1.08
CA GLN A 26 16.66 2.97 1.70
C GLN A 26 17.42 2.12 0.68
N VAL A 27 16.72 1.43 -0.21
CA VAL A 27 17.32 0.62 -1.27
C VAL A 27 18.15 1.51 -2.21
N LEU A 28 17.60 2.61 -2.70
CA LEU A 28 18.31 3.49 -3.62
C LEU A 28 19.52 4.16 -2.96
N ARG A 29 19.45 4.47 -1.66
CA ARG A 29 20.61 4.95 -0.89
C ARG A 29 21.67 3.87 -0.73
N SER A 30 21.27 2.62 -0.50
CA SER A 30 22.22 1.50 -0.34
C SER A 30 23.03 1.23 -1.60
N ILE A 31 22.48 1.53 -2.78
CA ILE A 31 23.18 1.43 -4.07
C ILE A 31 23.85 2.75 -4.52
N GLY A 32 23.97 3.74 -3.62
CA GLY A 32 24.84 4.90 -3.78
C GLY A 32 24.19 6.19 -4.28
N PHE A 33 22.88 6.37 -4.20
CA PHE A 33 22.22 7.62 -4.62
C PHE A 33 21.79 8.50 -3.45
N LYS A 34 21.74 9.81 -3.70
CA LYS A 34 20.93 10.74 -2.90
C LYS A 34 19.49 10.63 -3.38
N VAL A 35 18.53 10.57 -2.47
CA VAL A 35 17.12 10.31 -2.81
C VAL A 35 16.23 11.31 -2.11
N GLU A 36 15.26 11.83 -2.85
CA GLU A 36 14.15 12.64 -2.32
C GLU A 36 12.83 12.15 -2.91
N THR A 37 11.79 12.11 -2.08
CA THR A 37 10.41 11.90 -2.53
C THR A 37 9.80 13.24 -2.88
N ILE A 38 9.43 13.42 -4.14
CA ILE A 38 8.80 14.64 -4.64
C ILE A 38 7.31 14.59 -4.32
N ILE A 39 6.84 15.59 -3.58
CA ILE A 39 5.44 15.69 -3.19
C ILE A 39 4.58 16.10 -4.40
N VAL A 40 3.57 15.31 -4.70
CA VAL A 40 2.58 15.60 -5.76
C VAL A 40 1.32 16.16 -5.12
N ASP A 41 0.86 17.33 -5.56
CA ASP A 41 -0.44 17.92 -5.17
C ASP A 41 -1.56 17.11 -5.83
N ASN A 42 -2.05 16.10 -5.11
CA ASN A 42 -3.14 15.25 -5.55
C ASN A 42 -4.32 15.32 -4.57
N LYS A 43 -5.22 16.27 -4.81
CA LYS A 43 -6.42 16.52 -4.00
C LYS A 43 -7.36 15.30 -3.86
N ASN A 44 -7.24 14.29 -4.72
CA ASN A 44 -8.06 13.09 -4.69
C ASN A 44 -7.55 12.04 -3.69
N LEU A 45 -6.27 12.09 -3.28
CA LEU A 45 -5.70 11.15 -2.31
C LEU A 45 -6.05 11.51 -0.86
N ASP A 46 -6.36 12.78 -0.58
CA ASP A 46 -6.60 13.30 0.77
C ASP A 46 -8.05 13.11 1.26
N VAL A 47 -8.91 12.47 0.48
CA VAL A 47 -10.30 12.21 0.90
C VAL A 47 -10.35 10.90 1.66
N PRO A 48 -10.55 10.91 2.99
CA PRO A 48 -10.76 9.69 3.75
C PRO A 48 -11.91 8.90 3.14
N ILE A 49 -11.65 7.64 2.79
CA ILE A 49 -12.60 6.67 2.21
C ILE A 49 -13.96 6.67 2.93
N ASN A 50 -13.98 7.07 4.21
CA ASN A 50 -15.16 7.13 5.06
C ASN A 50 -16.18 8.24 4.70
N ARG A 51 -15.77 9.35 4.08
CA ARG A 51 -16.72 10.44 3.76
C ARG A 51 -17.68 10.03 2.63
N LYS A 52 -17.16 9.35 1.62
CA LYS A 52 -17.96 8.80 0.50
C LYS A 52 -18.88 7.67 1.00
N LYS A 53 -18.36 6.74 1.82
CA LYS A 53 -19.13 5.64 2.44
C LYS A 53 -20.26 6.14 3.35
N PHE A 54 -20.07 7.26 4.05
CA PHE A 54 -21.10 7.85 4.91
C PHE A 54 -22.22 8.50 4.07
N LEU A 55 -21.86 9.22 3.01
CA LEU A 55 -22.84 9.82 2.09
C LEU A 55 -23.67 8.76 1.36
N ASP A 56 -23.05 7.65 0.97
CA ASP A 56 -23.74 6.53 0.32
C ASP A 56 -24.66 5.79 1.30
N LYS A 57 -24.27 5.65 2.57
CA LYS A 57 -25.13 5.10 3.64
C LYS A 57 -26.37 5.95 3.93
N ILE A 58 -26.27 7.26 3.76
CA ILE A 58 -27.41 8.20 3.94
C ILE A 58 -28.34 8.18 2.71
N LYS A 59 -27.77 8.08 1.49
CA LYS A 59 -28.57 8.03 0.24
C LYS A 59 -29.45 6.80 0.11
N GLY A 60 -29.11 5.68 0.79
CA GLY A 60 -29.87 4.42 0.73
C GLY A 60 -31.02 4.27 1.71
N LYS A 61 -31.22 5.22 2.64
CA LYS A 61 -32.26 5.12 3.69
C LYS A 61 -33.44 6.05 3.43
N LYS A 62 -34.64 5.46 3.25
CA LYS A 62 -35.90 6.21 3.07
C LYS A 62 -36.57 6.50 4.42
N GLY A 63 -36.91 7.78 4.66
CA GLY A 63 -37.98 8.27 5.55
C GLY A 63 -37.74 8.13 7.06
N LYS A 64 -38.24 7.10 7.72
CA LYS A 64 -38.38 7.04 9.18
C LYS A 64 -37.08 6.81 9.98
N ASP A 65 -36.06 6.20 9.39
CA ASP A 65 -34.78 5.93 10.08
C ASP A 65 -33.86 7.17 10.18
N LEU A 66 -34.13 8.23 9.44
CA LEU A 66 -33.39 9.49 9.49
C LEU A 66 -33.77 10.37 10.69
N ILE A 67 -34.97 10.18 11.23
CA ILE A 67 -35.47 11.01 12.35
C ILE A 67 -34.81 10.63 13.68
N PHE A 68 -34.31 9.41 13.82
CA PHE A 68 -33.69 8.91 15.06
C PHE A 68 -32.24 9.42 15.29
N PHE A 69 -31.56 9.93 14.26
CA PHE A 69 -30.28 10.60 14.43
C PHE A 69 -30.47 12.11 14.50
N SER A 70 -30.54 12.65 15.72
CA SER A 70 -30.59 14.10 15.87
C SER A 70 -29.40 14.74 15.13
N LYS A 71 -29.63 15.86 14.42
CA LYS A 71 -28.57 16.61 13.68
C LYS A 71 -27.32 16.85 14.54
N ASN A 72 -27.48 16.97 15.84
CA ASN A 72 -26.38 17.17 16.80
C ASN A 72 -25.53 15.90 17.02
N LYS A 73 -26.12 14.71 17.03
CA LYS A 73 -25.37 13.45 17.14
C LYS A 73 -24.55 13.18 15.87
N ILE A 74 -25.12 13.49 14.70
CA ILE A 74 -24.40 13.39 13.41
C ILE A 74 -23.25 14.40 13.36
N LYS A 75 -23.48 15.67 13.74
CA LYS A 75 -22.41 16.69 13.81
C LYS A 75 -21.30 16.28 14.78
N LYS A 76 -21.63 15.79 15.96
CA LYS A 76 -20.65 15.33 16.96
C LYS A 76 -19.88 14.09 16.47
N TYR A 77 -20.53 13.15 15.80
CA TYR A 77 -19.89 11.98 15.22
C TYR A 77 -18.91 12.38 14.11
N LEU A 78 -19.34 13.24 13.17
CA LEU A 78 -18.49 13.74 12.09
C LEU A 78 -17.31 14.58 12.61
N TYR A 79 -17.55 15.41 13.63
CA TYR A 79 -16.50 16.18 14.28
C TYR A 79 -15.44 15.27 14.93
N ASN A 80 -15.88 14.26 15.68
CA ASN A 80 -14.96 13.31 16.30
C ASN A 80 -14.19 12.47 15.28
N GLN A 81 -14.82 12.07 14.17
CA GLN A 81 -14.13 11.37 13.08
C GLN A 81 -13.09 12.26 12.41
N ASN A 82 -13.44 13.51 12.11
CA ASN A 82 -12.50 14.45 11.51
C ASN A 82 -11.29 14.70 12.43
N HIS A 83 -11.53 14.83 13.73
CA HIS A 83 -10.45 15.01 14.71
C HIS A 83 -9.51 13.81 14.77
N LEU A 84 -10.04 12.57 14.81
CA LEU A 84 -9.23 11.37 14.80
C LEU A 84 -8.47 11.19 13.47
N ASN A 85 -9.08 11.56 12.35
CA ASN A 85 -8.39 11.55 11.06
C ASN A 85 -7.22 12.53 11.03
N LEU A 86 -7.39 13.75 11.55
CA LEU A 86 -6.30 14.73 11.65
C LEU A 86 -5.17 14.25 12.56
N GLN A 87 -5.50 13.66 13.72
CA GLN A 87 -4.48 13.07 14.60
C GLN A 87 -3.72 11.93 13.91
N ARG A 88 -4.43 11.03 13.20
CA ARG A 88 -3.79 9.96 12.43
C ARG A 88 -2.88 10.51 11.34
N GLU A 89 -3.35 11.52 10.60
CA GLU A 89 -2.54 12.21 9.58
C GLU A 89 -1.25 12.78 10.18
N GLU A 90 -1.35 13.39 11.36
CA GLU A 90 -0.19 13.95 12.08
C GLU A 90 0.85 12.88 12.43
N ILE A 91 0.41 11.74 12.98
CA ILE A 91 1.26 10.59 13.28
C ILE A 91 1.98 10.07 12.02
N PHE A 92 1.29 10.00 10.88
CA PHE A 92 1.90 9.60 9.63
C PHE A 92 2.89 10.63 9.07
N LYS A 93 2.61 11.93 9.28
CA LYS A 93 3.55 13.02 8.95
C LYS A 93 4.79 12.98 9.83
N GLU A 94 4.65 12.72 11.12
CA GLU A 94 5.79 12.52 12.04
C GLU A 94 6.68 11.36 11.57
N PHE A 95 6.09 10.25 11.16
CA PHE A 95 6.85 9.14 10.54
C PHE A 95 7.60 9.62 9.29
N SER A 96 6.93 10.35 8.40
CA SER A 96 7.57 10.87 7.18
C SER A 96 8.71 11.83 7.50
N LEU A 97 8.52 12.78 8.39
CA LEU A 97 9.56 13.72 8.83
C LEU A 97 10.79 13.02 9.43
N LYS A 98 10.57 11.89 10.11
CA LYS A 98 11.66 11.15 10.76
C LYS A 98 12.42 10.24 9.79
N TYR A 99 11.74 9.63 8.83
CA TYR A 99 12.29 8.51 8.08
C TYR A 99 12.38 8.73 6.56
N LEU A 100 11.68 9.72 6.00
CA LEU A 100 11.65 10.03 4.57
C LEU A 100 12.34 11.37 4.28
N SER A 101 12.85 11.52 3.07
CA SER A 101 13.33 12.81 2.54
C SER A 101 12.30 13.36 1.56
N GLU A 102 11.24 13.97 2.07
CA GLU A 102 10.22 14.61 1.24
C GLU A 102 10.66 16.03 0.85
N THR A 103 10.30 16.47 -0.37
CA THR A 103 10.61 17.83 -0.82
C THR A 103 9.81 18.87 -0.04
N ASP A 104 10.38 20.07 0.11
CA ASP A 104 9.71 21.26 0.68
C ASP A 104 8.79 21.97 -0.31
N PHE A 105 8.74 21.51 -1.55
CA PHE A 105 7.85 21.99 -2.61
C PHE A 105 6.94 20.87 -3.11
N THR A 106 5.85 21.24 -3.75
CA THR A 106 4.90 20.32 -4.40
C THR A 106 4.90 20.53 -5.90
N ILE A 107 4.67 19.46 -6.66
CA ILE A 107 4.42 19.51 -8.09
C ILE A 107 2.99 19.14 -8.44
N SER A 108 2.50 19.68 -9.55
CA SER A 108 1.24 19.29 -10.17
C SER A 108 1.36 19.36 -11.69
N GLU A 109 0.42 18.81 -12.46
CA GLU A 109 0.44 18.92 -13.93
C GLU A 109 0.50 20.39 -14.44
N LYS A 110 -0.01 21.31 -13.62
CA LYS A 110 -0.04 22.74 -13.93
C LYS A 110 1.15 23.52 -13.37
N ASN A 111 1.89 22.92 -12.46
CA ASN A 111 3.00 23.59 -11.78
C ASN A 111 4.17 22.63 -11.57
N ILE A 112 5.10 22.64 -12.52
CA ILE A 112 6.37 21.91 -12.43
C ILE A 112 7.47 22.96 -12.41
N PRO A 113 8.32 23.02 -11.35
CA PRO A 113 9.43 23.96 -11.27
C PRO A 113 10.36 23.84 -12.49
N GLN A 114 10.75 24.99 -13.10
CA GLN A 114 11.57 24.99 -14.31
C GLN A 114 12.94 24.32 -14.11
N ASP A 115 13.49 24.39 -12.91
CA ASP A 115 14.78 23.82 -12.55
C ASP A 115 14.69 22.36 -12.08
N LEU A 116 13.46 21.77 -11.99
CA LEU A 116 13.25 20.41 -11.48
C LEU A 116 14.12 19.38 -12.21
N LEU A 117 14.23 19.50 -13.54
CA LEU A 117 14.99 18.55 -14.37
C LEU A 117 16.51 18.61 -14.12
N ASN A 118 16.98 19.75 -13.60
CA ASN A 118 18.40 19.95 -13.27
C ASN A 118 18.75 19.49 -11.84
N ARG A 119 17.72 19.28 -10.99
CA ARG A 119 17.91 18.85 -9.60
C ARG A 119 18.17 17.35 -9.47
N TYR A 120 17.74 16.54 -10.47
CA TYR A 120 17.77 15.08 -10.41
C TYR A 120 18.36 14.47 -11.67
N ASP A 121 19.17 13.43 -11.50
CA ASP A 121 19.73 12.64 -12.59
C ASP A 121 18.70 11.66 -13.15
N TYR A 122 17.87 11.09 -12.26
CA TYR A 122 16.77 10.19 -12.61
C TYR A 122 15.50 10.52 -11.84
N PHE A 123 14.37 10.13 -12.42
CA PHE A 123 13.07 10.12 -11.77
C PHE A 123 12.54 8.67 -11.74
N ILE A 124 12.10 8.21 -10.57
CA ILE A 124 11.51 6.88 -10.40
C ILE A 124 10.05 7.03 -10.01
N THR A 125 9.14 6.42 -10.78
CA THR A 125 7.73 6.32 -10.41
C THR A 125 7.42 4.96 -9.81
N GLY A 126 6.66 4.95 -8.73
CA GLY A 126 6.31 3.75 -7.96
C GLY A 126 6.99 3.74 -6.58
N SER A 127 6.82 2.72 -5.82
CA SER A 127 5.87 1.63 -6.01
C SER A 127 4.42 2.10 -5.73
N ASP A 128 3.57 1.13 -5.33
CA ASP A 128 2.14 1.30 -5.06
C ASP A 128 1.32 1.68 -6.31
N GLN A 129 0.05 2.02 -6.13
CA GLN A 129 -0.95 2.16 -7.18
C GLN A 129 -0.85 3.50 -7.95
N VAL A 130 0.36 3.89 -8.32
CA VAL A 130 0.63 5.15 -9.06
C VAL A 130 -0.01 5.17 -10.44
N TRP A 131 -0.27 4.00 -11.04
CA TRP A 131 -0.94 3.87 -12.34
C TRP A 131 -2.41 3.43 -12.25
N ASN A 132 -2.99 3.47 -11.04
CA ASN A 132 -4.42 3.21 -10.88
C ASN A 132 -5.24 4.44 -11.27
N PRO A 133 -6.05 4.38 -12.35
CA PRO A 133 -6.83 5.52 -12.82
C PRO A 133 -7.85 6.01 -11.78
N ASN A 134 -8.34 5.12 -10.92
CA ASN A 134 -9.30 5.47 -9.86
C ASN A 134 -8.68 6.35 -8.76
N TYR A 135 -7.37 6.33 -8.58
CA TYR A 135 -6.67 7.12 -7.56
C TYR A 135 -5.99 8.35 -8.15
N THR A 136 -5.32 8.19 -9.28
CA THR A 136 -4.52 9.24 -9.89
C THR A 136 -5.25 10.01 -10.98
N SER A 137 -6.51 9.63 -11.30
CA SER A 137 -7.30 10.21 -12.40
C SER A 137 -6.53 10.22 -13.74
N GLY A 138 -5.70 9.21 -13.96
CA GLY A 138 -4.86 9.09 -15.15
C GLY A 138 -3.83 10.21 -15.30
N SER A 139 -3.31 10.76 -14.18
CA SER A 139 -2.36 11.87 -14.23
C SER A 139 -1.02 11.49 -14.87
N SER A 140 -0.57 12.32 -15.79
CA SER A 140 0.69 12.21 -16.55
C SER A 140 1.94 12.30 -15.65
N ILE A 141 1.84 12.90 -14.47
CA ILE A 141 2.94 13.03 -13.51
C ILE A 141 3.46 11.66 -13.08
N TYR A 142 2.56 10.72 -12.81
CA TYR A 142 2.93 9.36 -12.40
C TYR A 142 3.54 8.51 -13.53
N PHE A 143 3.52 9.02 -14.76
CA PHE A 143 4.25 8.47 -15.91
C PHE A 143 5.52 9.28 -16.22
N LEU A 144 5.88 10.24 -15.35
CA LEU A 144 7.07 11.07 -15.46
C LEU A 144 7.16 11.83 -16.80
N THR A 145 6.01 12.19 -17.41
CA THR A 145 5.99 12.81 -18.75
C THR A 145 6.70 14.15 -18.80
N PHE A 146 6.88 14.82 -17.67
CA PHE A 146 7.61 16.06 -17.50
C PHE A 146 9.14 15.92 -17.66
N ALA A 147 9.67 14.71 -17.46
CA ALA A 147 11.10 14.45 -17.54
C ALA A 147 11.53 13.94 -18.93
N PRO A 148 12.79 14.13 -19.34
CA PRO A 148 13.34 13.48 -20.54
C PRO A 148 13.26 11.95 -20.44
N LYS A 149 13.05 11.24 -21.55
CA LYS A 149 12.84 9.80 -21.56
C LYS A 149 13.97 9.03 -20.87
N ASN A 150 15.22 9.40 -21.13
CA ASN A 150 16.40 8.76 -20.54
C ASN A 150 16.57 8.95 -19.03
N LYS A 151 15.72 9.76 -18.39
CA LYS A 151 15.68 9.94 -16.94
C LYS A 151 14.49 9.23 -16.27
N ARG A 152 13.61 8.56 -17.05
CA ARG A 152 12.35 7.95 -16.55
C ARG A 152 12.53 6.48 -16.26
N ILE A 153 12.18 6.06 -15.04
CA ILE A 153 12.21 4.67 -14.60
C ILE A 153 10.90 4.39 -13.85
N SER A 154 10.24 3.27 -14.11
CA SER A 154 9.22 2.76 -13.20
C SER A 154 9.79 1.64 -12.36
N TYR A 155 9.44 1.60 -11.09
CA TYR A 155 9.80 0.49 -10.20
C TYR A 155 8.58 -0.02 -9.44
N ALA A 156 8.24 -1.30 -9.69
CA ALA A 156 7.11 -1.99 -9.08
C ALA A 156 5.82 -1.14 -9.06
N ALA A 157 5.58 -0.35 -10.12
CA ALA A 157 4.37 0.45 -10.27
C ALA A 157 3.15 -0.45 -10.40
N SER A 158 2.04 -0.11 -9.72
CA SER A 158 0.84 -0.94 -9.74
C SER A 158 -0.32 -0.20 -10.40
N PHE A 159 -1.05 -0.93 -11.25
CA PHE A 159 -2.31 -0.45 -11.80
C PHE A 159 -3.46 -0.66 -10.80
N GLY A 160 -3.40 -1.72 -9.98
CA GLY A 160 -4.47 -2.05 -9.04
C GLY A 160 -5.82 -2.33 -9.69
N VAL A 161 -5.86 -2.48 -11.01
CA VAL A 161 -7.00 -2.88 -11.84
C VAL A 161 -6.53 -3.91 -12.85
N SER A 162 -7.44 -4.69 -13.40
CA SER A 162 -7.15 -5.69 -14.45
C SER A 162 -7.28 -5.13 -15.86
N GLU A 163 -7.97 -3.99 -16.02
CA GLU A 163 -8.24 -3.35 -17.30
C GLU A 163 -8.19 -1.83 -17.12
N ILE A 164 -7.75 -1.12 -18.17
CA ILE A 164 -7.74 0.35 -18.19
C ILE A 164 -9.06 0.85 -18.79
N PRO A 165 -9.79 1.77 -18.11
CA PRO A 165 -10.97 2.40 -18.68
C PRO A 165 -10.66 3.07 -20.02
N GLU A 166 -11.63 3.00 -20.94
CA GLU A 166 -11.47 3.43 -22.35
C GLU A 166 -10.94 4.85 -22.48
N GLU A 167 -11.40 5.77 -21.64
CA GLU A 167 -10.99 7.17 -21.62
C GLU A 167 -9.50 7.39 -21.31
N TYR A 168 -8.80 6.41 -20.74
CA TYR A 168 -7.36 6.51 -20.43
C TYR A 168 -6.45 5.73 -21.39
N ILE A 169 -7.00 4.85 -22.24
CA ILE A 169 -6.21 3.91 -23.07
C ILE A 169 -5.14 4.63 -23.90
N ASP A 170 -5.50 5.65 -24.66
CA ASP A 170 -4.57 6.33 -25.58
C ASP A 170 -3.43 6.99 -24.82
N ASN A 171 -3.72 7.64 -23.71
CA ASN A 171 -2.73 8.28 -22.86
C ASN A 171 -1.78 7.24 -22.23
N TYR A 172 -2.32 6.17 -21.65
CA TYR A 172 -1.51 5.12 -21.03
C TYR A 172 -0.63 4.43 -22.06
N LYS A 173 -1.18 4.08 -23.24
CA LYS A 173 -0.42 3.51 -24.36
C LYS A 173 0.76 4.39 -24.73
N LYS A 174 0.53 5.71 -24.94
CA LYS A 174 1.59 6.67 -25.26
C LYS A 174 2.65 6.71 -24.18
N TRP A 175 2.27 6.94 -22.94
CA TRP A 175 3.22 7.17 -21.84
C TRP A 175 4.02 5.92 -21.50
N LEU A 176 3.39 4.73 -21.50
CA LEU A 176 4.07 3.46 -21.30
C LEU A 176 5.04 3.13 -22.47
N SER A 177 4.65 3.46 -23.72
CA SER A 177 5.55 3.30 -24.86
C SER A 177 6.80 4.18 -24.78
N GLU A 178 6.70 5.32 -24.10
CA GLU A 178 7.79 6.29 -23.91
C GLU A 178 8.64 6.06 -22.66
N MET A 179 8.27 5.10 -21.79
CA MET A 179 9.00 4.76 -20.58
C MET A 179 10.09 3.73 -20.90
N PRO A 180 11.39 4.06 -20.81
CA PRO A 180 12.47 3.13 -21.21
C PRO A 180 12.51 1.88 -20.36
N HIS A 181 12.42 2.04 -19.04
CA HIS A 181 12.51 1.00 -18.04
C HIS A 181 11.15 0.76 -17.37
N LEU A 182 10.53 -0.39 -17.68
CA LEU A 182 9.20 -0.76 -17.22
C LEU A 182 9.27 -1.88 -16.18
N SER A 183 8.89 -1.56 -14.96
CA SER A 183 8.69 -2.54 -13.89
C SER A 183 7.35 -2.30 -13.21
N VAL A 184 6.62 -3.38 -13.01
CA VAL A 184 5.31 -3.43 -12.36
C VAL A 184 5.34 -4.39 -11.18
N ARG A 185 4.36 -4.30 -10.29
CA ARG A 185 4.29 -5.11 -9.08
C ARG A 185 3.52 -6.42 -9.25
N GLU A 186 2.60 -6.47 -10.22
CA GLU A 186 1.70 -7.61 -10.45
C GLU A 186 1.67 -8.05 -11.90
N GLU A 187 1.40 -9.36 -12.13
CA GLU A 187 1.29 -9.97 -13.45
C GLU A 187 0.19 -9.32 -14.31
N ALA A 188 -0.94 -8.95 -13.68
CA ALA A 188 -1.99 -8.22 -14.38
C ALA A 188 -1.50 -6.88 -14.95
N GLY A 189 -0.59 -6.20 -14.22
CA GLY A 189 0.04 -4.97 -14.70
C GLY A 189 0.98 -5.22 -15.90
N ALA A 190 1.77 -6.30 -15.86
CA ALA A 190 2.61 -6.69 -17.01
C ALA A 190 1.77 -7.00 -18.23
N LYS A 191 0.63 -7.68 -18.05
CA LYS A 191 -0.32 -7.97 -19.13
C LYS A 191 -0.90 -6.66 -19.71
N ILE A 192 -1.31 -5.70 -18.89
CA ILE A 192 -1.80 -4.39 -19.36
C ILE A 192 -0.73 -3.70 -20.22
N VAL A 193 0.53 -3.65 -19.77
CA VAL A 193 1.64 -3.07 -20.55
C VAL A 193 1.79 -3.76 -21.88
N LYS A 194 1.78 -5.11 -21.91
CA LYS A 194 1.89 -5.91 -23.13
C LYS A 194 0.74 -5.65 -24.09
N ASP A 195 -0.49 -5.67 -23.59
CA ASP A 195 -1.69 -5.49 -24.41
C ASP A 195 -1.74 -4.08 -25.04
N LEU A 196 -1.37 -3.06 -24.29
CA LEU A 196 -1.40 -1.66 -24.77
C LEU A 196 -0.24 -1.31 -25.71
N THR A 197 0.96 -1.84 -25.45
CA THR A 197 2.18 -1.34 -26.09
C THR A 197 2.96 -2.38 -26.90
N GLY A 198 2.65 -3.65 -26.75
CA GLY A 198 3.45 -4.79 -27.26
C GLY A 198 4.77 -5.02 -26.51
N ARG A 199 5.08 -4.23 -25.47
CA ARG A 199 6.33 -4.31 -24.71
C ARG A 199 6.17 -5.21 -23.49
N GLU A 200 7.30 -5.79 -23.05
CA GLU A 200 7.37 -6.52 -21.78
C GLU A 200 7.65 -5.54 -20.62
N ALA A 201 7.10 -5.85 -19.44
CA ALA A 201 7.44 -5.20 -18.18
C ALA A 201 7.94 -6.24 -17.17
N THR A 202 8.99 -5.88 -16.42
CA THR A 202 9.51 -6.75 -15.36
C THR A 202 8.56 -6.73 -14.15
N VAL A 203 8.14 -7.90 -13.66
CA VAL A 203 7.38 -8.01 -12.42
C VAL A 203 8.36 -8.06 -11.25
N SER A 204 8.51 -6.94 -10.54
CA SER A 204 9.45 -6.78 -9.42
C SER A 204 8.75 -6.86 -8.07
N LEU A 205 9.51 -7.18 -7.02
CA LEU A 205 9.01 -7.10 -5.65
C LEU A 205 8.60 -5.68 -5.27
N ASP A 206 7.57 -5.59 -4.45
CA ASP A 206 7.29 -4.33 -3.75
C ASP A 206 8.53 -3.93 -2.91
N PRO A 207 8.90 -2.64 -2.87
CA PRO A 207 10.08 -2.19 -2.10
C PRO A 207 10.10 -2.68 -0.66
N THR A 208 8.94 -2.83 -0.02
CA THR A 208 8.86 -3.33 1.36
C THR A 208 9.52 -4.69 1.53
N MET A 209 9.52 -5.53 0.49
CA MET A 209 10.11 -6.86 0.52
C MET A 209 11.62 -6.87 0.20
N LEU A 210 12.18 -5.74 -0.21
CA LEU A 210 13.63 -5.61 -0.44
C LEU A 210 14.42 -5.43 0.86
N LEU A 211 13.79 -4.92 1.91
CA LEU A 211 14.40 -4.81 3.23
C LEU A 211 14.24 -6.10 4.02
N THR A 212 15.21 -6.37 4.91
CA THR A 212 15.18 -7.54 5.79
C THR A 212 14.24 -7.34 6.98
N LYS A 213 13.90 -8.43 7.66
CA LYS A 213 13.14 -8.39 8.93
C LYS A 213 13.81 -7.50 9.95
N GLU A 214 15.14 -7.64 10.12
CA GLU A 214 15.94 -6.86 11.07
C GLU A 214 15.91 -5.37 10.74
N GLN A 215 15.99 -5.00 9.46
CA GLN A 215 15.87 -3.60 9.03
C GLN A 215 14.50 -3.02 9.36
N TRP A 216 13.41 -3.79 9.19
CA TRP A 216 12.07 -3.38 9.57
C TRP A 216 11.91 -3.27 11.08
N LEU A 217 12.41 -4.24 11.86
CA LEU A 217 12.36 -4.22 13.31
C LEU A 217 13.19 -3.07 13.91
N SER A 218 14.24 -2.61 13.22
CA SER A 218 15.04 -1.46 13.67
C SER A 218 14.30 -0.13 13.72
N ILE A 219 13.19 -0.01 12.97
CA ILE A 219 12.33 1.19 12.96
C ILE A 219 10.96 0.92 13.58
N SER A 220 10.70 -0.31 14.04
CA SER A 220 9.46 -0.65 14.72
C SER A 220 9.38 0.02 16.09
N GLN A 221 8.16 0.26 16.56
CA GLN A 221 7.90 0.82 17.88
C GLN A 221 6.77 0.05 18.55
N VAL A 222 6.97 -0.30 19.82
CA VAL A 222 5.95 -1.01 20.60
C VAL A 222 4.78 -0.07 20.87
N PRO A 223 3.54 -0.42 20.44
CA PRO A 223 2.37 0.39 20.73
C PRO A 223 2.06 0.45 22.23
N SER A 224 1.73 1.63 22.76
CA SER A 224 1.45 1.84 24.18
C SER A 224 0.27 1.00 24.73
N HIS A 225 -0.61 0.56 23.86
CA HIS A 225 -1.83 -0.18 24.21
C HIS A 225 -1.91 -1.56 23.52
N LYS A 226 -0.73 -2.13 23.21
CA LYS A 226 -0.67 -3.49 22.68
C LYS A 226 -1.16 -4.50 23.75
N PRO A 227 -2.04 -5.46 23.41
CA PRO A 227 -2.46 -6.49 24.34
C PRO A 227 -1.27 -7.27 24.90
N ILE A 228 -1.34 -7.60 26.19
CA ILE A 228 -0.34 -8.47 26.87
C ILE A 228 -0.56 -9.94 26.50
N LYS A 229 -1.83 -10.32 26.32
CA LYS A 229 -2.21 -11.64 25.82
C LYS A 229 -2.10 -11.72 24.31
N GLY A 230 -2.15 -12.94 23.77
CA GLY A 230 -2.21 -13.16 22.32
C GLY A 230 -3.41 -12.42 21.68
N TYR A 231 -3.23 -11.94 20.46
CA TYR A 231 -4.29 -11.21 19.76
C TYR A 231 -4.39 -11.58 18.30
N LEU A 232 -5.62 -11.46 17.79
CA LEU A 232 -5.95 -11.48 16.38
C LEU A 232 -5.94 -10.05 15.87
N LEU A 233 -4.95 -9.74 15.03
CA LEU A 233 -4.85 -8.43 14.37
C LEU A 233 -5.76 -8.36 13.16
N THR A 234 -6.39 -7.21 12.92
CA THR A 234 -7.18 -6.97 11.70
C THR A 234 -6.84 -5.62 11.06
N TYR A 235 -6.68 -5.63 9.73
CA TYR A 235 -6.55 -4.43 8.92
C TYR A 235 -7.26 -4.64 7.58
N PHE A 236 -8.50 -4.18 7.46
CA PHE A 236 -9.32 -4.28 6.27
C PHE A 236 -9.55 -2.90 5.66
N LEU A 237 -9.20 -2.78 4.40
CA LEU A 237 -9.42 -1.56 3.60
C LEU A 237 -10.80 -1.57 2.94
N GLY A 238 -11.35 -2.75 2.66
CA GLY A 238 -12.70 -2.95 2.14
C GLY A 238 -13.78 -3.00 3.21
N ASN A 239 -14.99 -3.37 2.80
CA ASN A 239 -16.10 -3.60 3.70
C ASN A 239 -15.95 -4.95 4.42
N ILE A 240 -16.41 -5.01 5.66
CA ILE A 240 -16.43 -6.25 6.45
C ILE A 240 -17.90 -6.67 6.61
N PRO A 241 -18.38 -7.68 5.86
CA PRO A 241 -19.72 -8.24 6.03
C PRO A 241 -19.90 -8.89 7.41
N LYS A 242 -21.14 -9.09 7.81
CA LYS A 242 -21.48 -9.67 9.11
C LYS A 242 -20.89 -11.08 9.28
N GLU A 243 -20.89 -11.87 8.22
CA GLU A 243 -20.34 -13.23 8.18
C GLU A 243 -18.86 -13.22 8.48
N ARG A 244 -18.10 -12.27 7.89
CA ARG A 244 -16.67 -12.08 8.15
C ARG A 244 -16.43 -11.63 9.59
N GLU A 245 -17.23 -10.68 10.12
CA GLU A 245 -17.14 -10.27 11.53
C GLU A 245 -17.38 -11.45 12.47
N ASN A 246 -18.34 -12.31 12.16
CA ASN A 246 -18.64 -13.50 12.98
C ASN A 246 -17.46 -14.50 12.94
N LEU A 247 -16.91 -14.77 11.75
CA LEU A 247 -15.75 -15.65 11.59
C LEU A 247 -14.55 -15.16 12.43
N LEU A 248 -14.22 -13.85 12.36
CA LEU A 248 -13.12 -13.27 13.16
C LEU A 248 -13.36 -13.43 14.67
N LYS A 249 -14.59 -13.23 15.14
CA LYS A 249 -14.98 -13.42 16.54
C LYS A 249 -14.89 -14.87 16.95
N ASP A 250 -15.27 -15.81 16.09
CA ASP A 250 -15.19 -17.24 16.37
C ASP A 250 -13.73 -17.71 16.47
N ILE A 251 -12.86 -17.26 15.54
CA ILE A 251 -11.42 -17.54 15.63
C ILE A 251 -10.84 -17.01 16.94
N ALA A 252 -11.11 -15.74 17.27
CA ALA A 252 -10.59 -15.12 18.48
C ALA A 252 -11.08 -15.84 19.75
N LYS A 253 -12.37 -16.15 19.82
CA LYS A 253 -12.98 -16.83 20.96
C LYS A 253 -12.43 -18.25 21.18
N ARG A 254 -12.28 -19.04 20.10
CA ARG A 254 -11.76 -20.43 20.19
C ARG A 254 -10.32 -20.48 20.67
N ASN A 255 -9.53 -19.40 20.43
CA ASN A 255 -8.10 -19.37 20.71
C ASN A 255 -7.72 -18.39 21.84
N ASP A 256 -8.69 -17.93 22.62
CA ASP A 256 -8.52 -16.95 23.72
C ASP A 256 -7.73 -15.70 23.30
N LEU A 257 -8.04 -15.15 22.13
CA LEU A 257 -7.36 -13.99 21.55
C LEU A 257 -8.21 -12.72 21.69
N GLU A 258 -7.54 -11.60 21.97
CA GLU A 258 -8.12 -10.28 21.86
C GLU A 258 -8.16 -9.83 20.37
N ILE A 259 -9.20 -9.12 19.93
CA ILE A 259 -9.25 -8.57 18.57
C ILE A 259 -8.74 -7.15 18.59
N VAL A 260 -7.67 -6.87 17.82
CA VAL A 260 -7.13 -5.53 17.57
C VAL A 260 -7.47 -5.11 16.15
N ASN A 261 -8.12 -3.96 15.97
CA ASN A 261 -8.51 -3.47 14.64
C ASN A 261 -7.90 -2.11 14.32
N LEU A 262 -6.99 -2.07 13.35
CA LEU A 262 -6.23 -0.86 12.97
C LEU A 262 -6.98 0.08 12.00
N ALA A 263 -8.12 -0.36 11.46
CA ALA A 263 -8.86 0.40 10.45
C ALA A 263 -10.18 1.02 10.96
N ARG A 264 -10.65 0.64 12.15
CA ARG A 264 -11.94 1.11 12.68
C ARG A 264 -11.77 2.35 13.55
N VAL A 265 -12.29 3.47 13.08
CA VAL A 265 -12.33 4.75 13.83
C VAL A 265 -13.04 4.63 15.19
N LYS A 266 -13.96 3.67 15.36
CA LYS A 266 -14.63 3.43 16.63
C LYS A 266 -13.69 2.92 17.73
N GLU A 267 -12.63 2.25 17.33
CA GLU A 267 -11.57 1.75 18.20
C GLU A 267 -10.44 2.78 18.21
N LYS A 268 -10.66 3.90 18.90
CA LYS A 268 -9.84 5.12 18.84
C LYS A 268 -8.34 4.86 18.93
N ILE A 269 -7.91 4.02 19.86
CA ILE A 269 -6.48 3.80 20.15
C ILE A 269 -5.80 3.00 19.04
N PRO A 270 -6.28 1.79 18.65
CA PRO A 270 -5.71 1.08 17.53
C PRO A 270 -5.78 1.86 16.20
N TYR A 271 -6.81 2.71 16.02
CA TYR A 271 -6.91 3.55 14.82
C TYR A 271 -5.80 4.59 14.70
N LEU A 272 -5.26 5.08 15.81
CA LEU A 272 -4.16 6.06 15.87
C LEU A 272 -2.76 5.41 15.81
N THR A 273 -2.66 4.14 15.48
CA THR A 273 -1.39 3.45 15.25
C THR A 273 -0.63 4.07 14.08
N GLY A 274 0.65 4.37 14.28
CA GLY A 274 1.57 4.86 13.24
C GLY A 274 2.23 3.74 12.43
N PRO A 275 2.99 4.08 11.36
CA PRO A 275 3.66 3.07 10.54
C PRO A 275 4.70 2.23 11.29
N SER A 276 5.45 2.80 12.24
CA SER A 276 6.41 2.04 13.06
C SER A 276 5.73 1.04 13.99
N GLU A 277 4.60 1.42 14.59
CA GLU A 277 3.81 0.54 15.47
C GLU A 277 3.05 -0.52 14.67
N PHE A 278 2.67 -0.24 13.42
CA PHE A 278 2.07 -1.22 12.52
C PHE A 278 2.97 -2.43 12.31
N ILE A 279 4.27 -2.21 12.19
CA ILE A 279 5.27 -3.29 12.05
C ILE A 279 5.28 -4.16 13.31
N ASP A 280 5.34 -3.56 14.50
CA ASP A 280 5.34 -4.28 15.78
C ASP A 280 4.04 -5.06 16.00
N TYR A 281 2.88 -4.45 15.66
CA TYR A 281 1.61 -5.15 15.73
C TYR A 281 1.57 -6.41 14.85
N ILE A 282 2.17 -6.38 13.67
CA ILE A 282 2.21 -7.57 12.82
C ILE A 282 3.18 -8.60 13.39
N ASP A 283 4.41 -8.20 13.73
CA ASP A 283 5.44 -9.11 14.22
C ASP A 283 5.01 -9.90 15.45
N SER A 284 4.21 -9.30 16.33
CA SER A 284 3.77 -9.91 17.58
C SER A 284 2.32 -10.44 17.60
N ALA A 285 1.61 -10.38 16.46
CA ALA A 285 0.26 -10.93 16.36
C ALA A 285 0.26 -12.46 16.38
N SER A 286 -0.69 -13.06 17.09
CA SER A 286 -0.91 -14.53 17.01
C SER A 286 -1.40 -14.93 15.62
N VAL A 287 -2.25 -14.08 15.01
CA VAL A 287 -2.69 -14.21 13.61
C VAL A 287 -3.11 -12.84 13.08
N PHE A 288 -2.80 -12.56 11.84
CA PHE A 288 -3.21 -11.33 11.14
C PHE A 288 -4.23 -11.61 10.03
N CYS A 289 -5.41 -11.04 10.12
CA CYS A 289 -6.49 -11.15 9.15
C CYS A 289 -6.61 -9.85 8.34
N THR A 290 -6.43 -9.90 7.01
CA THR A 290 -6.33 -8.69 6.18
C THR A 290 -6.83 -8.88 4.76
N ASP A 291 -7.21 -7.78 4.09
CA ASP A 291 -7.40 -7.66 2.63
C ASP A 291 -6.37 -6.69 2.02
N SER A 292 -5.32 -6.38 2.77
CA SER A 292 -4.27 -5.45 2.36
C SER A 292 -3.08 -6.20 1.77
N PHE A 293 -2.63 -5.79 0.57
CA PHE A 293 -1.39 -6.28 -0.02
C PHE A 293 -0.20 -6.14 0.93
N HIS A 294 0.01 -4.94 1.49
CA HIS A 294 1.13 -4.70 2.41
C HIS A 294 0.96 -5.46 3.73
N GLY A 295 -0.28 -5.69 4.18
CA GLY A 295 -0.53 -6.58 5.32
C GLY A 295 -0.01 -7.98 5.06
N ALA A 296 -0.32 -8.57 3.92
CA ALA A 296 0.18 -9.88 3.53
C ALA A 296 1.71 -9.90 3.32
N ALA A 297 2.27 -8.87 2.67
CA ALA A 297 3.71 -8.77 2.44
C ALA A 297 4.50 -8.70 3.75
N PHE A 298 4.06 -7.89 4.71
CA PHE A 298 4.69 -7.82 6.04
C PHE A 298 4.51 -9.12 6.83
N SER A 299 3.37 -9.81 6.72
CA SER A 299 3.20 -11.12 7.36
C SER A 299 4.21 -12.15 6.85
N ILE A 300 4.49 -12.15 5.54
CA ILE A 300 5.51 -13.02 4.95
C ILE A 300 6.92 -12.63 5.44
N LEU A 301 7.23 -11.33 5.47
CA LEU A 301 8.56 -10.84 5.90
C LEU A 301 8.84 -11.10 7.38
N LEU A 302 7.83 -10.97 8.22
CA LEU A 302 7.95 -11.10 9.67
C LEU A 302 7.66 -12.54 10.15
N GLU A 303 7.25 -13.42 9.21
CA GLU A 303 6.86 -14.82 9.48
C GLU A 303 5.68 -14.93 10.43
N THR A 304 4.77 -13.96 10.38
CA THR A 304 3.56 -13.91 11.21
C THR A 304 2.46 -14.76 10.58
N PRO A 305 1.75 -15.61 11.35
CA PRO A 305 0.57 -16.29 10.84
C PRO A 305 -0.48 -15.31 10.31
N PHE A 306 -1.03 -15.58 9.11
CA PHE A 306 -1.97 -14.66 8.49
C PHE A 306 -3.04 -15.35 7.65
N ILE A 307 -4.16 -14.66 7.47
CA ILE A 307 -5.27 -15.05 6.59
C ILE A 307 -5.59 -13.86 5.68
N VAL A 308 -5.61 -14.11 4.37
CA VAL A 308 -6.01 -13.13 3.37
C VAL A 308 -7.47 -13.31 3.01
N PHE A 309 -8.19 -12.20 3.03
CA PHE A 309 -9.57 -12.10 2.58
C PHE A 309 -9.66 -11.31 1.29
N GLU A 310 -10.60 -11.67 0.45
CA GLU A 310 -10.93 -10.83 -0.71
C GLU A 310 -11.44 -9.47 -0.26
N ARG A 311 -10.98 -8.42 -0.95
CA ARG A 311 -11.49 -7.07 -0.70
C ARG A 311 -12.92 -6.96 -1.26
N ILE A 312 -13.83 -6.50 -0.41
CA ILE A 312 -15.21 -6.24 -0.79
C ILE A 312 -15.40 -4.72 -0.83
N ASP A 313 -15.40 -4.17 -2.01
CA ASP A 313 -15.75 -2.78 -2.29
C ASP A 313 -16.50 -2.68 -3.65
N ASN A 314 -16.89 -1.47 -4.01
CA ASN A 314 -17.60 -1.22 -5.29
C ASN A 314 -16.63 -1.02 -6.47
N SER A 315 -15.35 -1.28 -6.28
CA SER A 315 -14.32 -1.13 -7.32
C SER A 315 -14.02 -2.48 -7.97
N PRO A 316 -13.53 -2.50 -9.22
CA PRO A 316 -13.02 -3.72 -9.84
C PRO A 316 -12.00 -4.42 -8.95
N SER A 317 -11.98 -5.75 -9.01
CA SER A 317 -11.15 -6.60 -8.14
C SER A 317 -9.69 -6.10 -8.10
N MET A 318 -9.22 -5.78 -6.90
CA MET A 318 -7.81 -5.45 -6.63
C MET A 318 -7.03 -6.66 -6.09
N ASN A 319 -7.56 -7.87 -6.24
CA ASN A 319 -7.03 -9.09 -5.64
C ASN A 319 -5.80 -9.62 -6.38
N SER A 320 -5.64 -9.30 -7.68
CA SER A 320 -4.53 -9.77 -8.52
C SER A 320 -3.14 -9.53 -7.93
N ARG A 321 -2.95 -8.43 -7.18
CA ARG A 321 -1.67 -8.13 -6.50
C ARG A 321 -1.37 -9.12 -5.38
N ILE A 322 -2.38 -9.47 -4.60
CA ILE A 322 -2.23 -10.43 -3.50
C ILE A 322 -2.08 -11.84 -4.08
N GLU A 323 -2.82 -12.16 -5.14
CA GLU A 323 -2.68 -13.43 -5.85
C GLU A 323 -1.26 -13.59 -6.39
N THR A 324 -0.71 -12.58 -7.11
CA THR A 324 0.69 -12.57 -7.57
C THR A 324 1.66 -12.81 -6.40
N LEU A 325 1.46 -12.13 -5.26
CA LEU A 325 2.30 -12.27 -4.09
C LEU A 325 2.24 -13.69 -3.51
N LEU A 326 1.04 -14.21 -3.27
CA LEU A 326 0.86 -15.53 -2.66
C LEU A 326 1.37 -16.65 -3.58
N THR A 327 1.12 -16.57 -4.89
CA THR A 327 1.62 -17.54 -5.87
C THR A 327 3.15 -17.51 -5.94
N LYS A 328 3.76 -16.32 -5.97
CA LYS A 328 5.22 -16.17 -5.98
C LYS A 328 5.88 -16.84 -4.78
N PHE A 329 5.29 -16.74 -3.61
CA PHE A 329 5.80 -17.34 -2.37
C PHE A 329 5.18 -18.68 -2.02
N LYS A 330 4.35 -19.30 -2.89
CA LYS A 330 3.68 -20.59 -2.67
C LYS A 330 2.86 -20.62 -1.38
N LEU A 331 2.15 -19.55 -1.10
CA LEU A 331 1.35 -19.32 0.11
C LEU A 331 -0.14 -19.14 -0.20
N GLU A 332 -0.66 -19.69 -1.29
CA GLU A 332 -2.07 -19.65 -1.66
C GLU A 332 -2.96 -20.32 -0.62
N SER A 333 -2.40 -21.18 0.21
CA SER A 333 -3.06 -21.76 1.39
C SER A 333 -3.53 -20.70 2.40
N ARG A 334 -3.01 -19.47 2.32
CA ARG A 334 -3.36 -18.37 3.23
C ARG A 334 -4.62 -17.61 2.81
N LEU A 335 -5.19 -17.90 1.63
CA LEU A 335 -6.52 -17.41 1.27
C LEU A 335 -7.58 -18.04 2.19
N VAL A 336 -8.52 -17.24 2.69
CA VAL A 336 -9.53 -17.68 3.68
C VAL A 336 -10.30 -18.92 3.23
N GLN A 337 -10.62 -19.04 1.93
CA GLN A 337 -11.31 -20.20 1.35
C GLN A 337 -10.48 -21.49 1.40
N ASN A 338 -9.17 -21.39 1.58
CA ASN A 338 -8.24 -22.53 1.64
C ASN A 338 -7.93 -22.98 3.07
N ILE A 339 -8.33 -22.22 4.09
CA ILE A 339 -8.20 -22.60 5.51
C ILE A 339 -9.25 -23.65 5.85
N LYS A 340 -8.83 -24.84 6.23
CA LYS A 340 -9.71 -26.00 6.51
C LYS A 340 -9.81 -26.38 7.98
N SER A 341 -8.83 -25.98 8.81
CA SER A 341 -8.81 -26.30 10.24
C SER A 341 -8.30 -25.14 11.08
N ASN A 342 -8.50 -25.22 12.41
CA ASN A 342 -8.03 -24.18 13.33
C ASN A 342 -6.49 -24.16 13.42
N GLU A 343 -5.84 -25.31 13.31
CA GLU A 343 -4.37 -25.43 13.32
C GLU A 343 -3.75 -24.71 12.14
N GLN A 344 -4.32 -24.85 10.94
CA GLN A 344 -3.88 -24.15 9.74
C GLN A 344 -3.91 -22.62 9.84
N ILE A 345 -4.68 -22.06 10.78
CA ILE A 345 -4.69 -20.61 11.02
C ILE A 345 -3.33 -20.15 11.51
N PHE A 346 -2.70 -20.92 12.40
CA PHE A 346 -1.49 -20.54 13.14
C PHE A 346 -0.22 -21.21 12.61
N GLU A 347 -0.33 -22.39 12.00
CA GLU A 347 0.80 -23.15 11.50
C GLU A 347 1.04 -22.85 10.03
N ILE A 348 2.19 -22.24 9.73
CA ILE A 348 2.63 -21.91 8.37
C ILE A 348 4.06 -22.39 8.18
N ASP A 349 4.28 -23.15 7.14
CA ASP A 349 5.64 -23.48 6.70
C ASP A 349 6.23 -22.35 5.87
N TYR A 350 7.13 -21.58 6.48
CA TYR A 350 7.91 -20.53 5.82
C TYR A 350 9.28 -20.99 5.33
N SER A 351 9.67 -22.27 5.52
CA SER A 351 11.01 -22.78 5.24
C SER A 351 11.51 -22.52 3.80
N HIS A 352 10.58 -22.49 2.85
CA HIS A 352 10.86 -22.26 1.42
C HIS A 352 10.92 -20.76 1.05
N VAL A 353 10.39 -19.85 1.89
CA VAL A 353 10.25 -18.42 1.60
C VAL A 353 11.61 -17.71 1.48
N PRO A 354 12.61 -17.93 2.36
CA PRO A 354 13.88 -17.20 2.30
C PRO A 354 14.60 -17.35 0.96
N SER A 355 14.62 -18.56 0.38
CA SER A 355 15.28 -18.80 -0.90
C SER A 355 14.59 -18.10 -2.08
N ILE A 356 13.25 -18.10 -2.10
CA ILE A 356 12.45 -17.37 -3.09
C ILE A 356 12.66 -15.88 -2.93
N LEU A 357 12.56 -15.38 -1.69
CA LEU A 357 12.71 -13.96 -1.38
C LEU A 357 14.08 -13.43 -1.80
N GLN A 358 15.16 -14.17 -1.54
CA GLN A 358 16.51 -13.77 -1.95
C GLN A 358 16.63 -13.67 -3.48
N LYS A 359 16.16 -14.69 -4.20
CA LYS A 359 16.16 -14.68 -5.68
C LYS A 359 15.40 -13.47 -6.25
N GLU A 360 14.23 -13.18 -5.70
CA GLU A 360 13.39 -12.09 -6.16
C GLU A 360 13.99 -10.70 -5.79
N ARG A 361 14.65 -10.61 -4.63
CA ARG A 361 15.44 -9.41 -4.23
C ARG A 361 16.57 -9.16 -5.23
N ASP A 362 17.37 -10.18 -5.53
CA ASP A 362 18.47 -10.06 -6.47
C ASP A 362 17.98 -9.63 -7.86
N SER A 363 16.89 -10.21 -8.35
CA SER A 363 16.26 -9.81 -9.61
C SER A 363 15.81 -8.36 -9.59
N SER A 364 15.17 -7.93 -8.51
CA SER A 364 14.65 -6.56 -8.38
C SER A 364 15.76 -5.51 -8.23
N ILE A 365 16.84 -5.84 -7.49
CA ILE A 365 18.01 -4.98 -7.37
C ILE A 365 18.75 -4.88 -8.70
N ASN A 366 18.93 -5.98 -9.42
CA ASN A 366 19.56 -6.00 -10.75
C ASN A 366 18.75 -5.16 -11.75
N TYR A 367 17.40 -5.21 -11.68
CA TYR A 367 16.58 -4.32 -12.49
C TYR A 367 16.89 -2.84 -12.20
N LEU A 368 16.93 -2.43 -10.92
CA LEU A 368 17.26 -1.06 -10.54
C LEU A 368 18.65 -0.66 -10.99
N LYS A 369 19.66 -1.51 -10.78
CA LYS A 369 21.04 -1.24 -11.20
C LYS A 369 21.13 -1.04 -12.72
N ASN A 370 20.53 -1.91 -13.49
CA ASN A 370 20.48 -1.80 -14.97
C ASN A 370 19.77 -0.51 -15.41
N ALA A 371 18.62 -0.18 -14.79
CA ALA A 371 17.87 1.02 -15.15
C ALA A 371 18.60 2.32 -14.78
N LEU A 372 19.47 2.27 -13.76
CA LEU A 372 20.30 3.39 -13.28
C LEU A 372 21.70 3.43 -13.91
N ASN A 373 22.01 2.50 -14.82
CA ASN A 373 23.33 2.35 -15.48
C ASN A 373 24.48 2.23 -14.48
N ILE A 374 24.32 1.40 -13.45
CA ILE A 374 25.36 1.05 -12.48
C ILE A 374 25.62 -0.46 -12.48
N ASP A 375 26.89 -0.83 -12.23
CA ASP A 375 27.35 -2.24 -12.17
C ASP A 375 26.90 -2.96 -10.88
#